data_123ea0ae77f4df7b5bb50ef1e8261398
#
_entry.id   123ea0ae77f4df7b5bb50ef1e8261398
#
_cell.length_a   1.000
_cell.length_b   1.000
_cell.length_c   1.000
_cell.angle_alpha   90.00
_cell.angle_beta   90.00
_cell.angle_gamma   90.00
#
_symmetry.space_group_name_H-M   'P 1'
#
loop_
_entity.id
_entity.type
_entity.pdbx_description
1 polymer ?
#
loop_
_entity_poly.entity_id
_entity_poly.type
_entity_poly.pdbx_seq_one_letter_code
_entity_poly.pdbx_strand_id
1 'polypeptide(L)'
;MVKEVDIISINPFQRRIEYYENDISLGFLEYSLIYDRIEIDNFFVEESYRRLGIGTKLLAYLISISIELHAVNITLEVRVSNTKAINLYKKFGFREVALRKYYYGDEDGILMEKQ
;
A
#
# COMPACT_ATOMS: atom_id res chain seq x y z
N MET A 1 -4.08 -15.01 6.60
CA MET A 1 -2.68 -14.70 6.92
C MET A 1 -2.01 -13.99 5.75
N VAL A 2 -1.04 -13.17 6.02
CA VAL A 2 -0.30 -12.45 4.97
C VAL A 2 0.90 -13.27 4.54
N LYS A 3 1.12 -13.35 3.23
CA LYS A 3 2.27 -14.05 2.63
C LYS A 3 2.91 -13.18 1.56
N GLU A 4 4.24 -13.28 1.46
CA GLU A 4 4.95 -12.77 0.30
C GLU A 4 4.76 -13.75 -0.86
N VAL A 5 4.49 -13.21 -2.06
CA VAL A 5 4.26 -14.02 -3.25
C VAL A 5 5.17 -13.57 -4.38
N ASP A 6 5.57 -14.53 -5.20
CA ASP A 6 6.37 -14.23 -6.40
C ASP A 6 5.45 -13.68 -7.49
N ILE A 7 5.92 -12.66 -8.20
CA ILE A 7 5.20 -12.06 -9.31
C ILE A 7 6.12 -11.92 -10.51
N ILE A 8 5.51 -11.87 -11.69
CA ILE A 8 6.20 -11.51 -12.91
C ILE A 8 5.85 -10.05 -13.21
N SER A 9 6.85 -9.18 -13.19
CA SER A 9 6.67 -7.75 -13.42
C SER A 9 7.77 -7.21 -14.29
N ILE A 10 7.44 -6.24 -15.14
CA ILE A 10 8.44 -5.50 -15.91
C ILE A 10 9.27 -4.57 -15.02
N ASN A 11 8.75 -4.25 -13.83
CA ASN A 11 9.47 -3.49 -12.82
C ASN A 11 10.23 -4.48 -11.91
N PRO A 12 11.58 -4.58 -12.02
CA PRO A 12 12.35 -5.55 -11.25
C PRO A 12 12.36 -5.26 -9.74
N PHE A 13 11.92 -4.08 -9.33
CA PHE A 13 11.88 -3.69 -7.91
C PHE A 13 10.53 -3.99 -7.27
N GLN A 14 9.53 -4.43 -8.04
CA GLN A 14 8.19 -4.65 -7.52
C GLN A 14 8.09 -5.96 -6.79
N ARG A 15 7.41 -5.91 -5.66
CA ARG A 15 7.13 -7.06 -4.78
C ARG A 15 5.66 -7.05 -4.41
N ARG A 16 5.16 -8.20 -3.96
CA ARG A 16 3.75 -8.35 -3.63
C ARG A 16 3.56 -9.16 -2.37
N ILE A 17 2.62 -8.73 -1.54
CA ILE A 17 2.11 -9.51 -0.42
C ILE A 17 0.61 -9.71 -0.61
N GLU A 18 0.09 -10.86 -0.18
CA GLU A 18 -1.32 -11.19 -0.27
C GLU A 18 -1.85 -11.69 1.06
N TYR A 19 -3.12 -11.43 1.31
CA TYR A 19 -3.83 -11.97 2.46
C TYR A 19 -4.65 -13.18 2.04
N TYR A 20 -4.45 -14.31 2.70
CA TYR A 20 -5.12 -15.57 2.41
C TYR A 20 -5.99 -16.03 3.55
N GLU A 21 -7.18 -16.53 3.20
CA GLU A 21 -8.08 -17.29 4.07
C GLU A 21 -8.46 -18.56 3.32
N ASN A 22 -8.23 -19.74 3.93
CA ASN A 22 -8.56 -21.03 3.31
C ASN A 22 -8.03 -21.16 1.87
N ASP A 23 -6.79 -20.73 1.65
CA ASP A 23 -6.10 -20.77 0.36
C ASP A 23 -6.69 -19.84 -0.72
N ILE A 24 -7.57 -18.93 -0.32
CA ILE A 24 -8.15 -17.93 -1.22
C ILE A 24 -7.55 -16.57 -0.89
N SER A 25 -7.04 -15.88 -1.93
CA SER A 25 -6.53 -14.52 -1.77
C SER A 25 -7.69 -13.53 -1.71
N LEU A 26 -7.77 -12.78 -0.62
CA LEU A 26 -8.81 -11.79 -0.37
C LEU A 26 -8.34 -10.36 -0.58
N GLY A 27 -7.07 -10.17 -0.81
CA GLY A 27 -6.51 -8.85 -1.04
C GLY A 27 -5.00 -8.92 -1.25
N PHE A 28 -4.45 -7.85 -1.77
CA PHE A 28 -3.01 -7.77 -2.00
C PHE A 28 -2.52 -6.32 -1.85
N LEU A 29 -1.21 -6.22 -1.65
CA LEU A 29 -0.49 -4.96 -1.69
C LEU A 29 0.78 -5.17 -2.49
N GLU A 30 0.94 -4.36 -3.54
CA GLU A 30 2.16 -4.36 -4.34
C GLU A 30 2.96 -3.11 -4.01
N TYR A 31 4.25 -3.29 -3.87
CA TYR A 31 5.16 -2.19 -3.54
C TYR A 31 6.47 -2.36 -4.29
N SER A 32 7.16 -1.25 -4.49
CA SER A 32 8.49 -1.21 -5.07
C SER A 32 9.50 -0.85 -3.98
N LEU A 33 10.56 -1.63 -3.89
CA LEU A 33 11.69 -1.33 -3.02
C LEU A 33 12.82 -0.82 -3.92
N ILE A 34 13.08 0.48 -3.86
CA ILE A 34 14.10 1.13 -4.68
C ILE A 34 15.15 1.69 -3.72
N TYR A 35 16.29 1.01 -3.66
CA TYR A 35 17.33 1.25 -2.67
C TYR A 35 16.75 1.10 -1.25
N ASP A 36 16.68 2.17 -0.50
CA ASP A 36 16.17 2.19 0.88
C ASP A 36 14.79 2.83 1.01
N ARG A 37 14.05 2.96 -0.10
CA ARG A 37 12.71 3.58 -0.13
C ARG A 37 11.68 2.62 -0.63
N ILE A 38 10.49 2.67 -0.02
CA ILE A 38 9.35 1.85 -0.40
C ILE A 38 8.26 2.75 -0.97
N GLU A 39 7.69 2.33 -2.11
CA GLU A 39 6.53 2.99 -2.71
C GLU A 39 5.41 1.96 -2.83
N ILE A 40 4.22 2.29 -2.32
CA ILE A 40 3.04 1.45 -2.52
C ILE A 40 2.51 1.71 -3.92
N ASP A 41 2.49 0.68 -4.78
CA ASP A 41 2.07 0.78 -6.16
C ASP A 41 0.58 0.46 -6.33
N ASN A 42 0.11 -0.62 -5.71
CA ASN A 42 -1.27 -1.06 -5.77
C ASN A 42 -1.69 -1.66 -4.43
N PHE A 43 -2.93 -1.40 -4.04
CA PHE A 43 -3.46 -1.89 -2.78
C PHE A 43 -4.94 -2.20 -2.98
N PHE A 44 -5.31 -3.47 -2.85
CA PHE A 44 -6.64 -3.94 -3.16
C PHE A 44 -7.13 -4.94 -2.11
N VAL A 45 -8.39 -4.80 -1.72
CA VAL A 45 -9.10 -5.79 -0.90
C VAL A 45 -10.40 -6.12 -1.62
N GLU A 46 -10.69 -7.42 -1.78
CA GLU A 46 -11.93 -7.90 -2.38
C GLU A 46 -13.13 -7.24 -1.72
N GLU A 47 -14.06 -6.70 -2.52
CA GLU A 47 -15.16 -5.87 -2.02
C GLU A 47 -15.99 -6.57 -0.94
N SER A 48 -16.28 -7.85 -1.13
CA SER A 48 -17.06 -8.66 -0.18
C SER A 48 -16.38 -8.84 1.17
N TYR A 49 -15.09 -8.58 1.24
CA TYR A 49 -14.29 -8.79 2.45
C TYR A 49 -13.72 -7.51 3.04
N ARG A 50 -14.16 -6.37 2.53
CA ARG A 50 -13.78 -5.07 3.09
C ARG A 50 -14.39 -4.91 4.48
N ARG A 51 -13.77 -4.10 5.33
CA ARG A 51 -14.16 -3.86 6.72
C ARG A 51 -13.87 -5.01 7.67
N LEU A 52 -13.17 -6.04 7.22
CA LEU A 52 -12.74 -7.16 8.08
C LEU A 52 -11.29 -6.98 8.57
N GLY A 53 -10.72 -5.81 8.35
CA GLY A 53 -9.36 -5.52 8.80
C GLY A 53 -8.26 -6.10 7.91
N ILE A 54 -8.58 -6.59 6.72
CA ILE A 54 -7.59 -7.17 5.80
C ILE A 54 -6.60 -6.11 5.32
N GLY A 55 -7.09 -4.93 4.93
CA GLY A 55 -6.24 -3.81 4.54
C GLY A 55 -5.31 -3.38 5.65
N THR A 56 -5.82 -3.35 6.88
CA THR A 56 -5.03 -3.05 8.08
C THR A 56 -3.91 -4.07 8.27
N LYS A 57 -4.22 -5.36 8.10
CA LYS A 57 -3.20 -6.43 8.23
C LYS A 57 -2.13 -6.36 7.16
N LEU A 58 -2.53 -6.09 5.91
CA LEU A 58 -1.58 -5.93 4.81
C LEU A 58 -0.65 -4.73 5.04
N LEU A 59 -1.21 -3.60 5.42
CA LEU A 59 -0.43 -2.40 5.67
C LEU A 59 0.51 -2.57 6.87
N ALA A 60 0.03 -3.18 7.95
CA ALA A 60 0.86 -3.48 9.11
C ALA A 60 2.03 -4.41 8.75
N TYR A 61 1.78 -5.40 7.90
CA TYR A 61 2.83 -6.30 7.43
C TYR A 61 3.89 -5.56 6.62
N LEU A 62 3.47 -4.68 5.71
CA LEU A 62 4.41 -3.86 4.94
C LEU A 62 5.25 -2.96 5.85
N ILE A 63 4.64 -2.37 6.87
CA ILE A 63 5.38 -1.54 7.83
C ILE A 63 6.42 -2.38 8.56
N SER A 64 6.09 -3.62 8.95
CA SER A 64 7.07 -4.51 9.57
C SER A 64 8.23 -4.83 8.63
N ILE A 65 7.96 -5.04 7.34
CA ILE A 65 8.99 -5.20 6.32
C ILE A 65 9.89 -3.96 6.26
N SER A 66 9.30 -2.78 6.27
CA SER A 66 10.05 -1.52 6.17
C SER A 66 11.00 -1.34 7.36
N ILE A 67 10.57 -1.73 8.54
CA ILE A 67 11.41 -1.67 9.75
C ILE A 67 12.57 -2.66 9.64
N GLU A 68 12.27 -3.89 9.24
CA GLU A 68 13.27 -4.94 9.07
C GLU A 68 14.34 -4.56 8.05
N LEU A 69 13.92 -3.91 6.95
CA LEU A 69 14.82 -3.48 5.88
C LEU A 69 15.49 -2.12 6.15
N HIS A 70 15.19 -1.49 7.26
CA HIS A 70 15.67 -0.13 7.58
C HIS A 70 15.31 0.88 6.49
N ALA A 71 14.12 0.79 5.94
CA ALA A 71 13.66 1.72 4.91
C ALA A 71 13.54 3.13 5.45
N VAL A 72 13.94 4.10 4.64
CA VAL A 72 13.91 5.52 5.01
C VAL A 72 12.48 6.02 5.11
N ASN A 73 11.62 5.59 4.18
CA ASN A 73 10.24 6.01 4.13
C ASN A 73 9.37 5.02 3.35
N ILE A 74 8.06 5.21 3.47
CA ILE A 74 7.05 4.58 2.61
C ILE A 74 6.22 5.70 2.03
N THR A 75 6.05 5.72 0.70
CA THR A 75 5.24 6.71 0.00
C THR A 75 4.10 6.05 -0.77
N LEU A 76 3.05 6.79 -1.03
CA LEU A 76 1.92 6.36 -1.84
C LEU A 76 1.21 7.55 -2.45
N GLU A 77 0.47 7.28 -3.53
CA GLU A 77 -0.47 8.23 -4.10
C GLU A 77 -1.89 7.72 -3.84
N VAL A 78 -2.81 8.62 -3.52
CA VAL A 78 -4.21 8.27 -3.27
C VAL A 78 -5.11 9.36 -3.84
N ARG A 79 -6.28 8.96 -4.37
CA ARG A 79 -7.28 9.94 -4.85
C ARG A 79 -7.80 10.78 -3.70
N VAL A 80 -7.96 12.08 -3.93
CA VAL A 80 -8.48 13.00 -2.89
C VAL A 80 -9.85 12.56 -2.38
N SER A 81 -10.67 11.90 -3.21
CA SER A 81 -11.98 11.42 -2.82
C SER A 81 -11.96 10.16 -1.97
N ASN A 82 -10.84 9.45 -1.92
CA ASN A 82 -10.74 8.19 -1.19
C ASN A 82 -10.50 8.40 0.30
N THR A 83 -11.52 8.94 0.97
CA THR A 83 -11.44 9.30 2.39
C THR A 83 -11.12 8.11 3.29
N LYS A 84 -11.68 6.93 2.97
CA LYS A 84 -11.42 5.72 3.77
C LYS A 84 -9.96 5.33 3.75
N ALA A 85 -9.35 5.32 2.56
CA ALA A 85 -7.94 4.98 2.43
C ALA A 85 -7.06 6.03 3.12
N ILE A 86 -7.35 7.31 2.91
CA ILE A 86 -6.61 8.40 3.55
C ILE A 86 -6.64 8.25 5.07
N ASN A 87 -7.81 7.97 5.65
CA ASN A 87 -7.95 7.79 7.07
C ASN A 87 -7.19 6.56 7.58
N LEU A 88 -7.19 5.48 6.83
CA LEU A 88 -6.42 4.28 7.15
C LEU A 88 -4.92 4.61 7.20
N TYR A 89 -4.41 5.28 6.17
CA TYR A 89 -3.01 5.65 6.12
C TYR A 89 -2.62 6.57 7.28
N LYS A 90 -3.47 7.55 7.59
CA LYS A 90 -3.22 8.45 8.74
C LYS A 90 -3.13 7.69 10.06
N LYS A 91 -3.95 6.66 10.26
CA LYS A 91 -3.87 5.81 11.45
C LYS A 91 -2.50 5.15 11.62
N PHE A 92 -1.84 4.83 10.51
CA PHE A 92 -0.52 4.21 10.52
C PHE A 92 0.64 5.21 10.50
N GLY A 93 0.34 6.49 10.63
CA GLY A 93 1.36 7.52 10.73
C GLY A 93 1.78 8.15 9.40
N PHE A 94 1.05 7.88 8.32
CA PHE A 94 1.26 8.57 7.07
C PHE A 94 0.70 9.99 7.16
N ARG A 95 1.35 10.92 6.49
CA ARG A 95 0.91 12.31 6.41
C ARG A 95 0.86 12.76 4.95
N GLU A 96 0.00 13.73 4.68
CA GLU A 96 -0.09 14.35 3.37
C GLU A 96 1.12 15.27 3.16
N VAL A 97 1.85 15.08 2.07
CA VAL A 97 3.04 15.88 1.78
C VAL A 97 2.94 16.70 0.51
N ALA A 98 2.07 16.33 -0.42
CA ALA A 98 1.86 17.09 -1.65
C ALA A 98 0.49 16.81 -2.25
N LEU A 99 -0.08 17.83 -2.90
CA LEU A 99 -1.24 17.69 -3.77
C LEU A 99 -0.75 17.62 -5.20
N ARG A 100 -1.14 16.57 -5.93
CA ARG A 100 -0.79 16.40 -7.32
C ARG A 100 -2.02 16.60 -8.19
N LYS A 101 -2.14 17.79 -8.78
CA LYS A 101 -3.30 18.13 -9.62
C LYS A 101 -3.37 17.19 -10.82
N TYR A 102 -4.60 16.68 -11.06
CA TYR A 102 -4.90 15.80 -12.19
C TYR A 102 -4.03 14.55 -12.28
N TYR A 103 -3.48 14.10 -11.15
CA TYR A 103 -2.62 12.91 -11.11
C TYR A 103 -3.31 11.68 -11.75
N TYR A 104 -4.61 11.54 -11.49
CA TYR A 104 -5.43 10.46 -12.04
C TYR A 104 -6.19 10.87 -13.31
N GLY A 105 -5.92 12.03 -13.87
CA GLY A 105 -6.59 12.55 -15.05
C GLY A 105 -7.92 13.23 -14.72
N ASP A 106 -8.83 12.50 -14.12
CA ASP A 106 -10.16 12.96 -13.71
C ASP A 106 -10.20 13.55 -12.31
N GLU A 107 -9.15 13.35 -11.54
CA GLU A 107 -9.11 13.71 -10.13
C GLU A 107 -7.67 13.97 -9.67
N ASP A 108 -7.54 14.82 -8.67
CA ASP A 108 -6.24 15.06 -8.03
C ASP A 108 -5.81 13.88 -7.18
N GLY A 109 -4.51 13.74 -7.02
CA GLY A 109 -3.90 12.78 -6.10
C GLY A 109 -3.25 13.48 -4.92
N ILE A 110 -3.15 12.76 -3.83
CA ILE A 110 -2.40 13.19 -2.64
C ILE A 110 -1.22 12.25 -2.49
N LEU A 111 -0.02 12.82 -2.41
CA LEU A 111 1.18 12.08 -2.03
C LEU A 111 1.21 12.02 -0.51
N MET A 112 1.28 10.81 0.03
CA MET A 112 1.40 10.58 1.47
C MET A 112 2.71 9.87 1.78
N GLU A 113 3.25 10.16 2.95
CA GLU A 113 4.53 9.61 3.38
C GLU A 113 4.51 9.22 4.85
N LYS A 114 5.13 8.08 5.14
CA LYS A 114 5.47 7.64 6.48
C LYS A 114 6.98 7.49 6.58
N GLN A 115 7.55 8.10 7.59
CA GLN A 115 8.99 7.98 7.91
C GLN A 115 9.24 6.94 8.99
#